data_4128ff12eeda405627d87ee2714aa7c3
#
_entry.id   4128ff12eeda405627d87ee2714aa7c3
#
_cell.length_a   1.000
_cell.length_b   1.000
_cell.length_c   1.000
_cell.angle_alpha   90.00
_cell.angle_beta   90.00
_cell.angle_gamma   90.00
#
_symmetry.space_group_name_H-M   'P 1'
#
loop_
_entity.id
_entity.type
_entity.pdbx_description
1 polymer ?
#
loop_
_entity_poly.entity_id
_entity_poly.type
_entity_poly.pdbx_seq_one_letter_code
_entity_poly.pdbx_strand_id
1 'polypeptide(L)'
;MRNWVWVIVMAAGLQMNAWGQKVVSWDLLAVPYSTTPEGLYAPQFPSWLDSFKNQEVVLQGYLVPVDVATKQYALSRYAFSSCFFCGNAPPNTVVELVFKDQPDHLVTDQFVVVKGILVFNDDDPYRLFFIIQQAEFHG
;
A
#
# COMPACT_ATOMS: atom_id res chain seq x y z
N MET A 1 -25.21 -0.45 62.93
CA MET A 1 -24.28 0.28 62.10
C MET A 1 -24.01 -0.51 60.83
N ARG A 2 -24.53 -0.09 59.73
CA ARG A 2 -24.40 -0.80 58.43
C ARG A 2 -23.31 -0.12 57.65
N ASN A 3 -22.13 -0.76 57.51
CA ASN A 3 -21.06 -0.31 56.66
C ASN A 3 -21.40 -0.66 55.24
N TRP A 4 -21.78 0.33 54.45
CA TRP A 4 -21.91 0.18 53.02
C TRP A 4 -20.52 0.41 52.39
N VAL A 5 -19.88 -0.69 52.06
CA VAL A 5 -18.67 -0.67 51.27
C VAL A 5 -19.09 -0.54 49.82
N TRP A 6 -18.92 0.66 49.25
CA TRP A 6 -19.06 0.88 47.83
C TRP A 6 -17.87 0.25 47.13
N VAL A 7 -18.08 -0.90 46.56
CA VAL A 7 -17.10 -1.48 45.64
C VAL A 7 -17.23 -0.70 44.33
N ILE A 8 -16.33 0.24 44.12
CA ILE A 8 -16.15 0.88 42.84
C ILE A 8 -15.47 -0.16 41.95
N VAL A 9 -16.25 -0.85 41.12
CA VAL A 9 -15.72 -1.65 40.03
C VAL A 9 -15.24 -0.65 38.99
N MET A 10 -13.94 -0.33 39.01
CA MET A 10 -13.29 0.30 37.88
C MET A 10 -13.32 -0.70 36.71
N ALA A 11 -14.33 -0.57 35.87
CA ALA A 11 -14.28 -1.14 34.55
C ALA A 11 -13.19 -0.41 33.77
N ALA A 12 -11.99 -0.94 33.82
CA ALA A 12 -10.93 -0.57 32.89
C ALA A 12 -11.45 -0.94 31.50
N GLY A 13 -12.06 0.01 30.84
CA GLY A 13 -12.41 -0.12 29.43
C GLY A 13 -11.12 -0.33 28.67
N LEU A 14 -10.87 -1.56 28.24
CA LEU A 14 -9.93 -1.85 27.20
C LEU A 14 -10.43 -1.11 25.96
N GLN A 15 -9.94 0.10 25.79
CA GLN A 15 -10.04 0.77 24.50
C GLN A 15 -9.18 -0.03 23.54
N MET A 16 -9.77 -1.03 22.95
CA MET A 16 -9.22 -1.63 21.77
C MET A 16 -9.25 -0.51 20.71
N ASN A 17 -8.10 0.14 20.53
CA ASN A 17 -7.89 0.94 19.35
C ASN A 17 -7.98 -0.02 18.18
N ALA A 18 -9.15 -0.20 17.66
CA ALA A 18 -9.34 -0.83 16.37
C ALA A 18 -8.76 0.14 15.34
N TRP A 19 -7.47 0.06 15.10
CA TRP A 19 -6.83 0.66 13.95
C TRP A 19 -7.41 -0.10 12.75
N GLY A 20 -8.57 0.37 12.30
CA GLY A 20 -9.23 -0.20 11.16
C GLY A 20 -8.32 -0.08 9.96
N GLN A 21 -7.93 -1.22 9.37
CA GLN A 21 -7.19 -1.25 8.12
C GLN A 21 -8.02 -0.56 7.05
N LYS A 22 -7.41 0.38 6.34
CA LYS A 22 -8.07 1.09 5.25
C LYS A 22 -7.91 0.28 3.97
N VAL A 23 -9.01 -0.20 3.42
CA VAL A 23 -9.00 -0.84 2.10
C VAL A 23 -8.91 0.26 1.05
N VAL A 24 -7.91 0.19 0.19
CA VAL A 24 -7.75 1.09 -0.94
C VAL A 24 -8.08 0.39 -2.25
N SER A 25 -8.61 1.14 -3.20
CA SER A 25 -8.89 0.67 -4.55
C SER A 25 -7.90 1.28 -5.54
N TRP A 26 -7.75 0.67 -6.69
CA TRP A 26 -6.92 1.21 -7.76
C TRP A 26 -7.44 2.54 -8.30
N ASP A 27 -8.76 2.74 -8.28
CA ASP A 27 -9.33 4.03 -8.69
C ASP A 27 -8.93 5.16 -7.74
N LEU A 28 -8.77 4.87 -6.46
CA LEU A 28 -8.28 5.82 -5.46
C LEU A 28 -6.81 6.21 -5.72
N LEU A 29 -6.00 5.26 -6.19
CA LEU A 29 -4.58 5.45 -6.48
C LEU A 29 -4.32 5.99 -7.91
N ALA A 30 -5.35 6.14 -8.72
CA ALA A 30 -5.26 6.67 -10.07
C ALA A 30 -5.09 8.21 -10.07
N VAL A 31 -4.04 8.68 -9.42
CA VAL A 31 -3.74 10.11 -9.31
C VAL A 31 -3.29 10.69 -10.66
N PRO A 32 -3.54 11.99 -10.90
CA PRO A 32 -2.99 12.68 -12.05
C PRO A 32 -1.46 12.70 -12.03
N TYR A 33 -0.87 12.75 -13.19
CA TYR A 33 0.59 12.89 -13.32
C TYR A 33 0.94 13.68 -14.59
N SER A 34 2.14 14.25 -14.60
CA SER A 34 2.73 14.87 -15.78
C SER A 34 4.00 14.12 -16.17
N THR A 35 4.45 14.36 -17.40
CA THR A 35 5.73 13.85 -17.87
C THR A 35 6.72 15.00 -17.94
N THR A 36 7.89 14.83 -17.36
CA THR A 36 8.96 15.84 -17.42
C THR A 36 9.61 15.84 -18.80
N PRO A 37 10.37 16.91 -19.16
CA PRO A 37 11.10 16.96 -20.42
C PRO A 37 12.07 15.79 -20.63
N GLU A 38 12.58 15.21 -19.54
CA GLU A 38 13.48 14.06 -19.54
C GLU A 38 12.73 12.72 -19.69
N GLY A 39 11.41 12.75 -19.79
CA GLY A 39 10.57 11.56 -19.93
C GLY A 39 10.23 10.85 -18.63
N LEU A 40 10.48 11.49 -17.49
CA LEU A 40 10.11 10.96 -16.17
C LEU A 40 8.67 11.34 -15.81
N TYR A 41 8.04 10.53 -14.99
CA TYR A 41 6.69 10.81 -14.51
C TYR A 41 6.72 11.56 -13.19
N ALA A 42 5.85 12.55 -13.06
CA ALA A 42 5.68 13.34 -11.84
C ALA A 42 4.23 13.25 -11.36
N PRO A 43 3.96 12.54 -10.23
CA PRO A 43 2.62 12.40 -9.70
C PRO A 43 2.13 13.70 -9.07
N GLN A 44 0.81 13.90 -9.08
CA GLN A 44 0.13 14.98 -8.40
C GLN A 44 -0.82 14.35 -7.37
N PHE A 45 -0.48 14.51 -6.08
CA PHE A 45 -1.29 13.96 -5.01
C PHE A 45 -2.35 14.95 -4.56
N PRO A 46 -3.65 14.66 -4.82
CA PRO A 46 -4.71 15.54 -4.36
C PRO A 46 -4.85 15.50 -2.83
N SER A 47 -5.23 16.64 -2.24
CA SER A 47 -5.31 16.77 -0.78
C SER A 47 -6.31 15.81 -0.11
N TRP A 48 -7.35 15.40 -0.82
CA TRP A 48 -8.31 14.41 -0.29
C TRP A 48 -7.69 13.03 -0.05
N LEU A 49 -6.54 12.75 -0.68
CA LEU A 49 -5.81 11.49 -0.50
C LEU A 49 -4.94 11.49 0.78
N ASP A 50 -4.68 12.65 1.38
CA ASP A 50 -3.77 12.79 2.53
C ASP A 50 -4.17 11.95 3.74
N SER A 51 -5.47 11.62 3.89
CA SER A 51 -5.95 10.75 4.96
C SER A 51 -5.39 9.32 4.89
N PHE A 52 -4.86 8.90 3.74
CA PHE A 52 -4.24 7.60 3.53
C PHE A 52 -2.71 7.63 3.66
N LYS A 53 -2.12 8.82 3.71
CA LYS A 53 -0.67 8.99 3.77
C LYS A 53 -0.11 8.43 5.08
N ASN A 54 0.88 7.54 4.95
CA ASN A 54 1.53 6.87 6.08
C ASN A 54 0.56 6.04 6.96
N GLN A 55 -0.54 5.59 6.38
CA GLN A 55 -1.52 4.74 7.06
C GLN A 55 -1.38 3.30 6.62
N GLU A 56 -1.77 2.38 7.49
CA GLU A 56 -1.87 0.97 7.12
C GLU A 56 -3.05 0.78 6.18
N VAL A 57 -2.77 0.21 5.01
CA VAL A 57 -3.74 -0.03 3.96
C VAL A 57 -3.72 -1.50 3.53
N VAL A 58 -4.80 -1.91 2.90
CA VAL A 58 -4.95 -3.22 2.25
C VAL A 58 -5.26 -2.97 0.78
N LEU A 59 -4.50 -3.58 -0.09
CA LEU A 59 -4.65 -3.48 -1.54
C LEU A 59 -4.50 -4.87 -2.17
N GLN A 60 -5.34 -5.17 -3.13
CA GLN A 60 -5.26 -6.42 -3.88
C GLN A 60 -4.83 -6.16 -5.33
N GLY A 61 -4.10 -7.10 -5.89
CA GLY A 61 -3.64 -7.01 -7.27
C GLY A 61 -2.72 -8.16 -7.66
N TYR A 62 -2.09 -8.01 -8.81
CA TYR A 62 -1.18 -9.00 -9.36
C TYR A 62 0.25 -8.70 -8.96
N LEU A 63 1.00 -9.72 -8.52
CA LEU A 63 2.44 -9.60 -8.33
C LEU A 63 3.14 -9.53 -9.68
N VAL A 64 3.93 -8.50 -9.87
CA VAL A 64 4.76 -8.34 -11.07
C VAL A 64 6.22 -8.09 -10.68
N PRO A 65 7.19 -8.76 -11.34
CA PRO A 65 8.60 -8.54 -11.05
C PRO A 65 9.05 -7.19 -11.62
N VAL A 66 9.77 -6.44 -10.80
CA VAL A 66 10.49 -5.23 -11.25
C VAL A 66 11.93 -5.57 -11.57
N ASP A 67 12.58 -6.27 -10.66
CA ASP A 67 13.93 -6.81 -10.82
C ASP A 67 14.01 -8.17 -10.12
N VAL A 68 14.11 -9.23 -10.91
CA VAL A 68 14.17 -10.61 -10.40
C VAL A 68 15.48 -10.86 -9.63
N ALA A 69 16.59 -10.27 -10.09
CA ALA A 69 17.89 -10.49 -9.47
C ALA A 69 17.95 -9.92 -8.05
N THR A 70 17.33 -8.77 -7.82
CA THR A 70 17.24 -8.14 -6.50
C THR A 70 15.96 -8.48 -5.75
N LYS A 71 15.10 -9.35 -6.32
CA LYS A 71 13.80 -9.75 -5.75
C LYS A 71 12.88 -8.55 -5.49
N GLN A 72 12.92 -7.56 -6.36
CA GLN A 72 12.01 -6.42 -6.31
C GLN A 72 10.72 -6.75 -7.04
N TYR A 73 9.61 -6.52 -6.37
CA TYR A 73 8.27 -6.77 -6.89
C TYR A 73 7.39 -5.54 -6.70
N ALA A 74 6.42 -5.42 -7.59
CA ALA A 74 5.35 -4.45 -7.49
C ALA A 74 4.00 -5.18 -7.44
N LEU A 75 3.00 -4.47 -6.93
CA LEU A 75 1.60 -4.88 -7.07
C LEU A 75 1.00 -4.10 -8.21
N SER A 76 0.32 -4.78 -9.12
CA SER A 76 -0.25 -4.21 -10.32
C SER A 76 -1.76 -4.39 -10.36
N ARG A 77 -2.46 -3.37 -10.87
CA ARG A 77 -3.88 -3.47 -11.20
C ARG A 77 -4.14 -4.52 -12.28
N TYR A 78 -3.18 -4.69 -13.20
CA TYR A 78 -3.29 -5.57 -14.37
C TYR A 78 -2.25 -6.68 -14.31
N ALA A 79 -2.54 -7.80 -14.97
CA ALA A 79 -1.59 -8.89 -15.14
C ALA A 79 -0.30 -8.42 -15.84
N PHE A 80 0.80 -9.13 -15.67
CA PHE A 80 2.13 -8.73 -16.14
C PHE A 80 2.16 -8.37 -17.64
N SER A 81 1.50 -9.15 -18.50
CA SER A 81 1.43 -8.87 -19.93
C SER A 81 0.71 -7.57 -20.30
N SER A 82 -0.09 -7.02 -19.39
CA SER A 82 -0.88 -5.79 -19.57
C SER A 82 -0.47 -4.69 -18.58
N CYS A 83 0.65 -4.84 -17.88
CA CYS A 83 1.07 -3.91 -16.83
C CYS A 83 1.91 -2.75 -17.37
N PHE A 84 2.21 -1.80 -16.46
CA PHE A 84 3.02 -0.63 -16.75
C PHE A 84 4.43 -0.98 -17.28
N PHE A 85 5.09 -1.98 -16.67
CA PHE A 85 6.46 -2.36 -17.06
C PHE A 85 6.58 -2.97 -18.45
N CYS A 86 5.49 -3.47 -19.00
CA CYS A 86 5.40 -3.90 -20.40
C CYS A 86 4.98 -2.78 -21.37
N GLY A 87 4.78 -1.56 -20.88
CA GLY A 87 4.35 -0.41 -21.66
C GLY A 87 2.86 -0.41 -22.02
N ASN A 88 2.05 -1.24 -21.37
CA ASN A 88 0.63 -1.43 -21.71
C ASN A 88 -0.34 -0.74 -20.75
N ALA A 89 0.17 -0.09 -19.70
CA ALA A 89 -0.65 0.60 -18.70
C ALA A 89 0.04 1.86 -18.16
N PRO A 90 -0.72 2.83 -17.64
CA PRO A 90 -0.15 4.03 -17.04
C PRO A 90 0.63 3.76 -15.76
N PRO A 91 1.51 4.70 -15.33
CA PRO A 91 2.33 4.53 -14.12
C PRO A 91 1.53 4.53 -12.80
N ASN A 92 0.30 5.02 -12.81
CA ASN A 92 -0.60 5.01 -11.64
C ASN A 92 -1.37 3.69 -11.46
N THR A 93 -0.95 2.63 -12.12
CA THR A 93 -1.53 1.28 -12.05
C THR A 93 -0.64 0.27 -11.37
N VAL A 94 0.47 0.71 -10.78
CA VAL A 94 1.43 -0.12 -10.07
C VAL A 94 1.86 0.55 -8.78
N VAL A 95 2.16 -0.26 -7.77
CA VAL A 95 2.65 0.16 -6.46
C VAL A 95 3.90 -0.63 -6.13
N GLU A 96 4.92 0.02 -5.65
CA GLU A 96 6.14 -0.66 -5.21
C GLU A 96 5.89 -1.39 -3.89
N LEU A 97 6.38 -2.61 -3.77
CA LEU A 97 6.30 -3.39 -2.53
C LEU A 97 7.69 -3.45 -1.88
N VAL A 98 7.75 -3.03 -0.62
CA VAL A 98 8.89 -3.25 0.25
C VAL A 98 8.45 -4.16 1.38
N PHE A 99 8.79 -5.44 1.28
CA PHE A 99 8.34 -6.44 2.23
C PHE A 99 9.01 -6.28 3.59
N LYS A 100 8.23 -6.49 4.64
CA LYS A 100 8.74 -6.57 6.01
C LYS A 100 9.69 -7.76 6.16
N ASP A 101 9.25 -8.93 5.69
CA ASP A 101 10.05 -10.14 5.60
C ASP A 101 9.98 -10.62 4.15
N GLN A 102 11.12 -10.66 3.45
CA GLN A 102 11.15 -11.04 2.05
C GLN A 102 10.60 -12.46 1.87
N PRO A 103 9.53 -12.67 1.09
CA PRO A 103 9.03 -14.02 0.82
C PRO A 103 10.02 -14.86 0.04
N ASP A 104 10.11 -16.15 0.37
CA ASP A 104 11.03 -17.08 -0.31
C ASP A 104 10.61 -17.35 -1.75
N HIS A 105 9.31 -17.43 -1.99
CA HIS A 105 8.74 -17.72 -3.30
C HIS A 105 7.68 -16.70 -3.68
N LEU A 106 7.95 -15.99 -4.77
CA LEU A 106 7.00 -15.08 -5.40
C LEU A 106 6.72 -15.56 -6.82
N VAL A 107 5.44 -15.65 -7.15
CA VAL A 107 5.00 -16.11 -8.47
C VAL A 107 4.44 -14.91 -9.23
N THR A 108 4.99 -14.66 -10.43
CA THR A 108 4.48 -13.63 -11.33
C THR A 108 3.01 -13.92 -11.67
N ASP A 109 2.20 -12.86 -11.68
CA ASP A 109 0.75 -12.89 -11.92
C ASP A 109 -0.07 -13.60 -10.83
N GLN A 110 0.52 -13.92 -9.71
CA GLN A 110 -0.27 -14.34 -8.57
C GLN A 110 -1.14 -13.15 -8.09
N PHE A 111 -2.44 -13.37 -7.98
CA PHE A 111 -3.35 -12.38 -7.42
C PHE A 111 -3.32 -12.48 -5.90
N VAL A 112 -2.94 -11.41 -5.25
CA VAL A 112 -2.69 -11.38 -3.81
C VAL A 112 -3.34 -10.17 -3.16
N VAL A 113 -3.54 -10.27 -1.86
CA VAL A 113 -3.91 -9.16 -0.99
C VAL A 113 -2.69 -8.80 -0.16
N VAL A 114 -2.31 -7.53 -0.16
CA VAL A 114 -1.15 -7.02 0.56
C VAL A 114 -1.62 -5.97 1.56
N LYS A 115 -1.07 -6.01 2.77
CA LYS A 115 -1.20 -4.93 3.74
C LYS A 115 0.17 -4.31 4.02
N GLY A 116 0.18 -3.05 4.34
CA GLY A 116 1.38 -2.33 4.73
C GLY A 116 1.12 -0.83 4.82
N ILE A 117 2.17 -0.06 5.00
CA ILE A 117 2.11 1.39 5.15
C ILE A 117 2.20 2.04 3.78
N LEU A 118 1.17 2.81 3.42
CA LEU A 118 1.14 3.53 2.14
C LEU A 118 1.97 4.80 2.23
N VAL A 119 3.03 4.86 1.45
CA VAL A 119 3.92 6.01 1.33
C VAL A 119 3.73 6.66 -0.03
N PHE A 120 3.59 7.98 -0.04
CA PHE A 120 3.53 8.77 -1.27
C PHE A 120 4.95 9.19 -1.65
N ASN A 121 5.35 8.87 -2.86
CA ASN A 121 6.68 9.22 -3.37
C ASN A 121 6.58 10.50 -4.22
N ASP A 122 7.00 11.61 -3.65
CA ASP A 122 7.01 12.92 -4.30
C ASP A 122 8.43 13.45 -4.59
N ASP A 123 9.46 12.72 -4.21
CA ASP A 123 10.86 13.18 -4.23
C ASP A 123 11.81 12.36 -5.11
N ASP A 124 11.47 11.12 -5.45
CA ASP A 124 12.34 10.24 -6.24
C ASP A 124 11.65 9.82 -7.55
N PRO A 125 12.01 10.44 -8.69
CA PRO A 125 11.37 10.16 -9.97
C PRO A 125 11.69 8.78 -10.55
N TYR A 126 12.65 8.06 -9.96
CA TYR A 126 13.01 6.70 -10.38
C TYR A 126 12.27 5.61 -9.62
N ARG A 127 11.43 5.99 -8.66
CA ARG A 127 10.56 5.07 -7.91
C ARG A 127 9.10 5.26 -8.30
N LEU A 128 8.27 4.28 -8.00
CA LEU A 128 6.83 4.34 -8.28
C LEU A 128 6.14 5.41 -7.42
N PHE A 129 4.97 5.85 -7.83
CA PHE A 129 4.20 6.92 -7.16
C PHE A 129 3.83 6.57 -5.73
N PHE A 130 3.48 5.31 -5.51
CA PHE A 130 3.14 4.79 -4.21
C PHE A 130 4.06 3.63 -3.86
N ILE A 131 4.39 3.55 -2.58
CA ILE A 131 5.21 2.49 -2.01
C ILE A 131 4.45 1.92 -0.82
N ILE A 132 4.26 0.61 -0.78
CA ILE A 132 3.75 -0.07 0.41
C ILE A 132 4.96 -0.61 1.17
N GLN A 133 5.28 0.04 2.29
CA GLN A 133 6.35 -0.37 3.19
C GLN A 133 5.83 -1.37 4.22
N GLN A 134 6.73 -2.17 4.77
CA GLN A 134 6.39 -3.26 5.69
C GLN A 134 5.30 -4.16 5.12
N ALA A 135 5.38 -4.41 3.82
CA ALA A 135 4.38 -5.17 3.11
C ALA A 135 4.35 -6.62 3.58
N GLU A 136 3.15 -7.13 3.76
CA GLU A 136 2.87 -8.53 4.10
C GLU A 136 1.70 -9.03 3.28
N PHE A 137 1.65 -10.32 2.99
CA PHE A 137 0.45 -10.91 2.45
C PHE A 137 -0.64 -10.94 3.51
N HIS A 138 -1.86 -10.58 3.12
CA HIS A 138 -3.01 -10.48 4.00
C HIS A 138 -4.09 -11.47 3.58
N GLY A 139 -4.45 -12.34 4.49
CA GLY A 139 -5.48 -13.36 4.26
C GLY A 139 -4.94 -14.77 4.27
#